data_10ffa32e8759b5266a321526646e9d28
#
_entry.id   10ffa32e8759b5266a321526646e9d28
#
_cell.length_a   1.000
_cell.length_b   1.000
_cell.length_c   1.000
_cell.angle_alpha   90.00
_cell.angle_beta   90.00
_cell.angle_gamma   90.00
#
_symmetry.space_group_name_H-M   'P 1'
#
loop_
_entity.id
_entity.type
_entity.pdbx_description
1 polymer ?
#
loop_
_entity_poly.entity_id
_entity_poly.type
_entity_poly.pdbx_seq_one_letter_code
_entity_poly.pdbx_strand_id
1 'polypeptide(L)'
;MKVRWLVLSLALVAVAAVAAVVFSSQGSEASNGLSKGILYQLMEFFGIEITAESVKTGNFLIRKAAHFTVYFVLGLGLTGAFHFQKKVPAWIPSLLLGAAFAATDEFHQSFTGRTAMVEDVVLDSCGVAAGCLVSSFLWRRGKKKRV
;
A
#
# COMPACT_ATOMS: atom_id res chain seq x y z
N MET A 1 21.91 14.72 7.58
CA MET A 1 21.04 13.62 8.07
C MET A 1 19.56 13.83 7.74
N LYS A 2 18.97 15.02 7.98
CA LYS A 2 17.54 15.33 7.63
C LYS A 2 17.24 15.16 6.14
N VAL A 3 18.12 15.65 5.26
CA VAL A 3 17.95 15.55 3.79
C VAL A 3 17.88 14.09 3.32
N ARG A 4 18.74 13.22 3.84
CA ARG A 4 18.74 11.79 3.48
C ARG A 4 17.41 11.11 3.85
N TRP A 5 16.85 11.41 5.01
CA TRP A 5 15.54 10.88 5.43
C TRP A 5 14.40 11.41 4.56
N LEU A 6 14.45 12.69 4.18
CA LEU A 6 13.47 13.27 3.27
C LEU A 6 13.54 12.61 1.89
N VAL A 7 14.74 12.45 1.34
CA VAL A 7 14.93 11.79 0.05
C VAL A 7 14.42 10.35 0.07
N LEU A 8 14.74 9.58 1.12
CA LEU A 8 14.22 8.22 1.27
C LEU A 8 12.69 8.18 1.38
N SER A 9 12.11 9.11 2.13
CA SER A 9 10.65 9.20 2.26
C SER A 9 9.96 9.53 0.93
N LEU A 10 10.51 10.48 0.18
CA LEU A 10 10.00 10.83 -1.15
C LEU A 10 10.19 9.68 -2.16
N ALA A 11 11.30 8.95 -2.09
CA ALA A 11 11.52 7.76 -2.92
C ALA A 11 10.47 6.67 -2.61
N LEU A 12 10.14 6.43 -1.32
CA LEU A 12 9.08 5.50 -0.94
C LEU A 12 7.72 5.94 -1.50
N VAL A 13 7.39 7.23 -1.42
CA VAL A 13 6.15 7.77 -2.00
C VAL A 13 6.12 7.55 -3.51
N ALA A 14 7.20 7.85 -4.21
CA ALA A 14 7.28 7.68 -5.66
C ALA A 14 7.12 6.21 -6.07
N VAL A 15 7.83 5.30 -5.40
CA VAL A 15 7.74 3.87 -5.68
C VAL A 15 6.33 3.34 -5.41
N ALA A 16 5.71 3.71 -4.27
CA ALA A 16 4.36 3.27 -3.95
C ALA A 16 3.32 3.84 -4.93
N ALA A 17 3.43 5.11 -5.30
CA ALA A 17 2.52 5.73 -6.28
C ALA A 17 2.64 5.08 -7.66
N VAL A 18 3.86 4.82 -8.14
CA VAL A 18 4.08 4.12 -9.41
C VAL A 18 3.52 2.69 -9.35
N ALA A 19 3.77 1.97 -8.25
CA ALA A 19 3.25 0.61 -8.08
C ALA A 19 1.71 0.61 -8.07
N ALA A 20 1.06 1.54 -7.36
CA ALA A 20 -0.39 1.66 -7.35
C ALA A 20 -0.94 1.90 -8.77
N VAL A 21 -0.39 2.88 -9.51
CA VAL A 21 -0.81 3.18 -10.87
C VAL A 21 -0.59 1.99 -11.81
N VAL A 22 0.55 1.30 -11.72
CA VAL A 22 0.83 0.11 -12.55
C VAL A 22 -0.16 -1.00 -12.25
N PHE A 23 -0.43 -1.31 -10.98
CA PHE A 23 -1.40 -2.36 -10.62
C PHE A 23 -2.84 -1.97 -10.93
N SER A 24 -3.19 -0.70 -10.78
CA SER A 24 -4.50 -0.14 -11.12
C SER A 24 -4.77 -0.16 -12.63
N SER A 25 -3.74 0.06 -13.45
CA SER A 25 -3.85 0.05 -14.91
C SER A 25 -3.95 -1.34 -15.52
N GLN A 26 -3.67 -2.40 -14.74
CA GLN A 26 -3.81 -3.77 -15.20
C GLN A 26 -5.28 -4.18 -15.25
N GLY A 27 -5.74 -4.65 -16.40
CA GLY A 27 -7.07 -5.27 -16.52
C GLY A 27 -7.19 -6.51 -15.61
N SER A 28 -8.43 -6.91 -15.35
CA SER A 28 -8.75 -8.04 -14.45
C SER A 28 -7.98 -9.32 -14.77
N GLU A 29 -7.81 -9.63 -16.05
CA GLU A 29 -7.12 -10.87 -16.50
C GLU A 29 -5.62 -10.83 -16.20
N ALA A 30 -4.93 -9.71 -16.52
CA ALA A 30 -3.50 -9.56 -16.26
C ALA A 30 -3.20 -9.58 -14.76
N SER A 31 -3.98 -8.86 -13.97
CA SER A 31 -3.87 -8.85 -12.50
C SER A 31 -4.11 -10.23 -11.88
N ASN A 32 -5.09 -10.98 -12.41
CA ASN A 32 -5.36 -12.34 -11.98
C ASN A 32 -4.24 -13.31 -12.38
N GLY A 33 -3.62 -13.13 -13.54
CA GLY A 33 -2.48 -13.95 -13.99
C GLY A 33 -1.28 -13.86 -13.07
N LEU A 34 -0.88 -12.62 -12.71
CA LEU A 34 0.25 -12.38 -11.81
C LEU A 34 0.00 -12.96 -10.40
N SER A 35 -1.16 -12.66 -9.83
CA SER A 35 -1.48 -13.15 -8.48
C SER A 35 -1.63 -14.67 -8.42
N LYS A 36 -2.18 -15.32 -9.46
CA LYS A 36 -2.23 -16.79 -9.55
C LYS A 36 -0.85 -17.41 -9.66
N GLY A 37 0.07 -16.80 -10.42
CA GLY A 37 1.46 -17.29 -10.51
C GLY A 37 2.14 -17.34 -9.13
N ILE A 38 2.02 -16.28 -8.34
CA ILE A 38 2.53 -16.24 -6.96
C ILE A 38 1.80 -17.24 -6.08
N LEU A 39 0.47 -17.33 -6.22
CA LEU A 39 -0.36 -18.23 -5.44
C LEU A 39 0.04 -19.70 -5.64
N TYR A 40 0.21 -20.16 -6.87
CA TYR A 40 0.59 -21.54 -7.14
C TYR A 40 1.94 -21.91 -6.51
N GLN A 41 2.93 -21.01 -6.57
CA GLN A 41 4.21 -21.22 -5.91
C GLN A 41 4.08 -21.33 -4.38
N LEU A 42 3.23 -20.49 -3.77
CA LEU A 42 2.98 -20.54 -2.33
C LEU A 42 2.22 -21.83 -1.95
N MET A 43 1.21 -22.24 -2.72
CA MET A 43 0.44 -23.45 -2.47
C MET A 43 1.33 -24.69 -2.56
N GLU A 44 2.21 -24.75 -3.55
CA GLU A 44 3.18 -25.83 -3.71
C GLU A 44 4.17 -25.85 -2.53
N PHE A 45 4.70 -24.69 -2.12
CA PHE A 45 5.64 -24.57 -1.01
C PHE A 45 5.03 -25.01 0.33
N PHE A 46 3.75 -24.67 0.58
CA PHE A 46 3.05 -25.02 1.82
C PHE A 46 2.28 -26.35 1.73
N GLY A 47 2.31 -27.06 0.62
CA GLY A 47 1.57 -28.32 0.45
C GLY A 47 0.06 -28.15 0.48
N ILE A 48 -0.47 -27.00 0.04
CA ILE A 48 -1.91 -26.71 0.03
C ILE A 48 -2.52 -27.32 -1.24
N GLU A 49 -3.61 -28.06 -1.08
CA GLU A 49 -4.33 -28.65 -2.20
C GLU A 49 -4.88 -27.59 -3.16
N ILE A 50 -4.60 -27.78 -4.46
CA ILE A 50 -5.02 -26.87 -5.53
C ILE A 50 -6.45 -27.23 -5.95
N THR A 51 -7.43 -26.61 -5.33
CA THR A 51 -8.84 -26.69 -5.69
C THR A 51 -9.32 -25.37 -6.31
N ALA A 52 -10.45 -25.39 -7.01
CA ALA A 52 -11.03 -24.15 -7.55
C ALA A 52 -11.35 -23.11 -6.46
N GLU A 53 -11.76 -23.57 -5.28
CA GLU A 53 -12.10 -22.72 -4.14
C GLU A 53 -10.83 -22.14 -3.48
N SER A 54 -9.81 -22.97 -3.24
CA SER A 54 -8.54 -22.51 -2.66
C SER A 54 -7.84 -21.50 -3.57
N VAL A 55 -7.88 -21.71 -4.90
CA VAL A 55 -7.33 -20.77 -5.88
C VAL A 55 -8.11 -19.45 -5.89
N LYS A 56 -9.45 -19.50 -5.85
CA LYS A 56 -10.29 -18.28 -5.81
C LYS A 56 -10.01 -17.43 -4.57
N THR A 57 -10.03 -18.08 -3.41
CA THR A 57 -9.81 -17.42 -2.09
C THR A 57 -8.38 -16.90 -1.98
N GLY A 58 -7.39 -17.72 -2.33
CA GLY A 58 -5.98 -17.33 -2.27
C GLY A 58 -5.66 -16.17 -3.21
N ASN A 59 -6.18 -16.17 -4.44
CA ASN A 59 -6.01 -15.09 -5.39
C ASN A 59 -6.60 -13.76 -4.86
N PHE A 60 -7.78 -13.83 -4.25
CA PHE A 60 -8.40 -12.67 -3.60
C PHE A 60 -7.52 -12.12 -2.48
N LEU A 61 -7.02 -12.99 -1.59
CA LEU A 61 -6.19 -12.58 -0.46
C LEU A 61 -4.86 -11.96 -0.90
N ILE A 62 -4.19 -12.55 -1.90
CA ILE A 62 -2.93 -12.00 -2.43
C ILE A 62 -3.14 -10.60 -3.01
N ARG A 63 -4.21 -10.38 -3.77
CA ARG A 63 -4.53 -9.06 -4.31
C ARG A 63 -4.78 -8.03 -3.21
N LYS A 64 -5.57 -8.38 -2.20
CA LYS A 64 -5.84 -7.50 -1.04
C LYS A 64 -4.56 -7.20 -0.25
N ALA A 65 -3.71 -8.21 -0.04
CA ALA A 65 -2.41 -8.03 0.62
C ALA A 65 -1.47 -7.12 -0.18
N ALA A 66 -1.45 -7.25 -1.50
CA ALA A 66 -0.65 -6.38 -2.38
C ALA A 66 -1.11 -4.92 -2.28
N HIS A 67 -2.42 -4.64 -2.36
CA HIS A 67 -2.99 -3.30 -2.17
C HIS A 67 -2.62 -2.73 -0.81
N PHE A 68 -2.94 -3.45 0.26
CA PHE A 68 -2.58 -3.03 1.62
C PHE A 68 -1.09 -2.69 1.75
N THR A 69 -0.20 -3.51 1.17
CA THR A 69 1.25 -3.31 1.25
C THR A 69 1.69 -2.05 0.52
N VAL A 70 1.19 -1.81 -0.68
CA VAL A 70 1.50 -0.60 -1.46
C VAL A 70 1.08 0.66 -0.70
N TYR A 71 -0.13 0.66 -0.16
CA TYR A 71 -0.65 1.80 0.60
C TYR A 71 0.01 1.94 1.99
N PHE A 72 0.45 0.84 2.59
CA PHE A 72 1.30 0.89 3.79
C PHE A 72 2.64 1.61 3.51
N VAL A 73 3.31 1.27 2.41
CA VAL A 73 4.56 1.94 2.00
C VAL A 73 4.30 3.41 1.67
N LEU A 74 3.18 3.73 1.03
CA LEU A 74 2.76 5.11 0.78
C LEU A 74 2.61 5.90 2.08
N GLY A 75 1.91 5.33 3.07
CA GLY A 75 1.73 5.93 4.40
C GLY A 75 3.04 6.15 5.15
N LEU A 76 3.97 5.17 5.09
CA LEU A 76 5.33 5.31 5.62
C LEU A 76 6.06 6.51 5.01
N GLY A 77 6.07 6.60 3.69
CA GLY A 77 6.76 7.64 2.95
C GLY A 77 6.15 9.02 3.18
N LEU A 78 4.83 9.16 3.06
CA LEU A 78 4.14 10.44 3.29
C LEU A 78 4.41 10.95 4.70
N THR A 79 4.25 10.11 5.72
CA THR A 79 4.48 10.52 7.12
C THR A 79 5.94 10.89 7.35
N GLY A 80 6.88 10.14 6.77
CA GLY A 80 8.30 10.47 6.82
C GLY A 80 8.60 11.83 6.20
N ALA A 81 7.98 12.16 5.07
CA ALA A 81 8.13 13.45 4.39
C ALA A 81 7.53 14.60 5.23
N PHE A 82 6.32 14.41 5.79
CA PHE A 82 5.65 15.43 6.59
C PHE A 82 6.23 15.64 7.99
N HIS A 83 7.09 14.76 8.49
CA HIS A 83 7.75 14.96 9.79
C HIS A 83 8.62 16.22 9.87
N PHE A 84 8.98 16.81 8.73
CA PHE A 84 9.73 18.07 8.69
C PHE A 84 8.83 19.30 8.87
N GLN A 85 7.51 19.16 8.74
CA GLN A 85 6.55 20.22 9.05
C GLN A 85 6.31 20.28 10.57
N LYS A 86 6.21 21.51 11.10
CA LYS A 86 6.01 21.72 12.54
C LYS A 86 4.58 22.15 12.91
N LYS A 87 3.75 22.48 11.92
CA LYS A 87 2.43 23.09 12.13
C LYS A 87 1.35 22.09 12.54
N VAL A 88 1.39 20.87 11.96
CA VAL A 88 0.42 19.82 12.24
C VAL A 88 1.12 18.47 12.41
N PRO A 89 0.54 17.51 13.17
CA PRO A 89 1.08 16.17 13.26
C PRO A 89 1.16 15.52 11.86
N ALA A 90 2.32 14.94 11.54
CA ALA A 90 2.63 14.44 10.20
C ALA A 90 1.61 13.39 9.70
N TRP A 91 1.02 12.59 10.59
CA TRP A 91 0.06 11.56 10.23
C TRP A 91 -1.27 12.12 9.67
N ILE A 92 -1.68 13.36 10.06
CA ILE A 92 -2.93 13.97 9.59
C ILE A 92 -2.88 14.22 8.07
N PRO A 93 -1.95 15.04 7.52
CA PRO A 93 -1.89 15.25 6.08
C PRO A 93 -1.55 13.96 5.32
N SER A 94 -0.79 13.04 5.92
CA SER A 94 -0.46 11.77 5.28
C SER A 94 -1.68 10.88 5.10
N LEU A 95 -2.52 10.77 6.12
CA LEU A 95 -3.75 9.98 6.06
C LEU A 95 -4.74 10.57 5.05
N LEU A 96 -4.93 11.89 5.08
CA LEU A 96 -5.84 12.58 4.14
C LEU A 96 -5.39 12.40 2.68
N LEU A 97 -4.11 12.61 2.40
CA LEU A 97 -3.57 12.44 1.04
C LEU A 97 -3.58 10.98 0.61
N GLY A 98 -3.23 10.05 1.49
CA GLY A 98 -3.25 8.63 1.20
C GLY A 98 -4.65 8.10 0.92
N ALA A 99 -5.65 8.52 1.71
CA ALA A 99 -7.05 8.15 1.49
C ALA A 99 -7.61 8.77 0.19
N ALA A 100 -7.26 10.03 -0.11
CA ALA A 100 -7.64 10.65 -1.37
C ALA A 100 -7.00 9.92 -2.57
N PHE A 101 -5.75 9.49 -2.44
CA PHE A 101 -5.07 8.70 -3.47
C PHE A 101 -5.73 7.34 -3.65
N ALA A 102 -6.11 6.64 -2.56
CA ALA A 102 -6.84 5.38 -2.60
C ALA A 102 -8.20 5.52 -3.32
N ALA A 103 -8.95 6.57 -3.00
CA ALA A 103 -10.22 6.83 -3.67
C ALA A 103 -10.05 7.12 -5.17
N THR A 104 -9.00 7.87 -5.55
CA THR A 104 -8.68 8.16 -6.96
C THR A 104 -8.23 6.89 -7.70
N ASP A 105 -7.44 6.05 -7.06
CA ASP A 105 -6.99 4.77 -7.61
C ASP A 105 -8.16 3.83 -7.88
N GLU A 106 -9.06 3.68 -6.93
CA GLU A 106 -10.25 2.86 -7.08
C GLU A 106 -11.21 3.40 -8.16
N PHE A 107 -11.35 4.72 -8.22
CA PHE A 107 -12.09 5.36 -9.31
C PHE A 107 -11.46 5.06 -10.68
N HIS A 108 -10.12 5.13 -10.79
CA HIS A 108 -9.41 4.77 -12.02
C HIS A 108 -9.61 3.30 -12.40
N GLN A 109 -9.61 2.39 -11.42
CA GLN A 109 -9.85 0.96 -11.64
C GLN A 109 -11.22 0.67 -12.28
N SER A 110 -12.25 1.50 -12.02
CA SER A 110 -13.57 1.36 -12.64
C SER A 110 -13.54 1.49 -14.18
N PHE A 111 -12.52 2.16 -14.73
CA PHE A 111 -12.32 2.30 -16.18
C PHE A 111 -11.51 1.16 -16.80
N THR A 112 -10.87 0.32 -15.99
CA THR A 112 -10.01 -0.80 -16.45
C THR A 112 -10.72 -2.15 -16.45
N GLY A 113 -12.08 -2.15 -16.42
CA GLY A 113 -12.89 -3.36 -16.39
C GLY A 113 -12.88 -4.10 -15.05
N ARG A 114 -12.50 -3.41 -13.98
CA ARG A 114 -12.59 -3.90 -12.59
C ARG A 114 -13.81 -3.26 -11.91
N THR A 115 -14.37 -3.97 -10.94
CA THR A 115 -15.47 -3.41 -10.15
C THR A 115 -14.87 -2.55 -9.04
N ALA A 116 -15.15 -1.24 -9.07
CA ALA A 116 -14.79 -0.33 -8.00
C ALA A 116 -15.56 -0.70 -6.72
N MET A 117 -14.84 -0.88 -5.62
CA MET A 117 -15.41 -1.30 -4.34
C MET A 117 -14.97 -0.36 -3.22
N VAL A 118 -15.94 0.22 -2.52
CA VAL A 118 -15.66 1.09 -1.35
C VAL A 118 -14.81 0.35 -0.30
N GLU A 119 -14.97 -0.96 -0.20
CA GLU A 119 -14.18 -1.82 0.69
C GLU A 119 -12.67 -1.77 0.38
N ASP A 120 -12.30 -1.58 -0.89
CA ASP A 120 -10.90 -1.46 -1.30
C ASP A 120 -10.33 -0.11 -0.87
N VAL A 121 -11.08 0.98 -1.00
CA VAL A 121 -10.68 2.28 -0.46
C VAL A 121 -10.46 2.22 1.05
N VAL A 122 -11.32 1.51 1.77
CA VAL A 122 -11.18 1.32 3.23
C VAL A 122 -9.92 0.51 3.55
N LEU A 123 -9.70 -0.60 2.86
CA LEU A 123 -8.52 -1.45 3.04
C LEU A 123 -7.22 -0.67 2.81
N ASP A 124 -7.16 0.07 1.70
CA ASP A 124 -6.00 0.88 1.31
C ASP A 124 -5.76 2.00 2.31
N SER A 125 -6.83 2.67 2.77
CA SER A 125 -6.74 3.67 3.85
C SER A 125 -6.25 3.08 5.17
N CYS A 126 -6.62 1.83 5.50
CA CYS A 126 -6.05 1.11 6.63
C CYS A 126 -4.55 0.83 6.44
N GLY A 127 -4.12 0.49 5.23
CA GLY A 127 -2.71 0.37 4.88
C GLY A 127 -1.96 1.68 5.15
N VAL A 128 -2.49 2.81 4.65
CA VAL A 128 -1.92 4.15 4.91
C VAL A 128 -1.83 4.43 6.41
N ALA A 129 -2.89 4.18 7.17
CA ALA A 129 -2.92 4.40 8.62
C ALA A 129 -1.85 3.58 9.35
N ALA A 130 -1.71 2.29 9.01
CA ALA A 130 -0.67 1.43 9.55
C ALA A 130 0.74 1.97 9.24
N GLY A 131 0.99 2.42 8.01
CA GLY A 131 2.23 3.07 7.60
C GLY A 131 2.52 4.35 8.39
N CYS A 132 1.50 5.18 8.62
CA CYS A 132 1.60 6.40 9.44
C CYS A 132 2.00 6.08 10.89
N LEU A 133 1.41 5.04 11.48
CA LEU A 133 1.72 4.61 12.85
C LEU A 133 3.19 4.16 12.96
N VAL A 134 3.62 3.28 12.06
CA VAL A 134 5.00 2.76 12.05
C VAL A 134 6.01 3.89 11.82
N SER A 135 5.79 4.77 10.84
CA SER A 135 6.67 5.91 10.57
C SER A 135 6.78 6.84 11.78
N SER A 136 5.66 7.16 12.43
CA SER A 136 5.62 8.01 13.62
C SER A 136 6.36 7.38 14.81
N PHE A 137 6.23 6.07 14.99
CA PHE A 137 6.93 5.34 16.03
C PHE A 137 8.45 5.33 15.81
N LEU A 138 8.90 5.03 14.59
CA LEU A 138 10.32 5.03 14.22
C LEU A 138 10.94 6.43 14.42
N TRP A 139 10.20 7.48 14.06
CA TRP A 139 10.65 8.86 14.26
C TRP A 139 10.84 9.22 15.74
N ARG A 140 9.90 8.81 16.60
CA ARG A 140 10.00 9.04 18.06
C ARG A 140 11.20 8.32 18.66
N ARG A 141 11.47 7.06 18.26
CA ARG A 141 12.63 6.31 18.72
C ARG A 141 13.95 6.93 18.27
N GLY A 142 14.01 7.44 17.04
CA GLY A 142 15.20 8.11 16.51
C GLY A 142 15.53 9.41 17.24
N LYS A 143 14.54 10.11 17.82
CA LYS A 143 14.76 11.30 18.66
C LYS A 143 15.33 10.94 20.04
N LYS A 144 14.80 9.89 20.69
CA LYS A 144 15.29 9.45 22.02
C LYS A 144 16.76 9.03 22.07
N LYS A 145 17.30 8.49 20.97
CA LYS A 145 18.72 8.06 20.90
C LYS A 145 19.71 9.23 20.71
N ARG A 146 19.23 10.47 20.62
CA ARG A 146 20.06 11.66 20.34
C ARG A 146 20.14 12.65 21.51
N VAL A 147 19.50 12.33 22.61
CA VAL A 147 19.60 12.98 23.92
C VAL A 147 20.44 12.09 24.84
#